data_c209415c69e2759610f326251b139402
#
_entry.id   c209415c69e2759610f326251b139402
#
_cell.length_a   1.000
_cell.length_b   1.000
_cell.length_c   1.000
_cell.angle_alpha   90.00
_cell.angle_beta   90.00
_cell.angle_gamma   90.00
#
_symmetry.space_group_name_H-M   'P 1'
#
loop_
_entity.id
_entity.type
_entity.pdbx_description
1 polymer ?
#
loop_
_entity_poly.entity_id
_entity_poly.type
_entity_poly.pdbx_seq_one_letter_code
_entity_poly.pdbx_strand_id
1 'polypeptide(L)'
;MGKDRLPGGPSIFLLLLFLLPGDTSPTTEPQYMVLVPFLIHTNGPEKVCIQLTHLNESVTLSATLEYAGENRSLIADVVSEKDVFKCVPFTVPKSSSSSAAFLTVLVKGPTLEFRSRKSVLVKNSESLVFVQTDKPVYKPGQTVLFRIVSLDEDFRPLNEKFALVFIKDPQRNRVYQWREVELNGGLTQLSFPLTSEPIQGTYNVVVQKESGTNLEHSFSVEEYGKEGSHSCWGGGVGSRSNRLGF
;
A
#
# COMPACT_ATOMS: atom_id res chain seq x y z
N MET A 1 -58.20 45.50 19.86
CA MET A 1 -57.05 44.86 20.50
C MET A 1 -56.11 44.40 19.41
N GLY A 2 -55.26 45.31 18.96
CA GLY A 2 -54.22 45.04 17.95
C GLY A 2 -52.92 44.72 18.64
N LYS A 3 -52.27 43.59 18.26
CA LYS A 3 -50.94 43.25 18.66
C LYS A 3 -50.00 43.60 17.52
N ASP A 4 -49.30 44.69 17.67
CA ASP A 4 -48.20 45.07 16.79
C ASP A 4 -47.02 44.14 17.03
N ARG A 5 -46.64 43.36 16.03
CA ARG A 5 -45.40 42.59 15.98
C ARG A 5 -44.32 43.44 15.32
N LEU A 6 -43.36 43.82 16.10
CA LEU A 6 -42.09 44.37 15.63
C LEU A 6 -41.37 43.30 14.79
N PRO A 7 -40.85 43.60 13.60
CA PRO A 7 -39.97 42.69 12.88
C PRO A 7 -38.61 42.71 13.49
N GLY A 8 -38.24 41.60 14.16
CA GLY A 8 -36.90 41.35 14.64
C GLY A 8 -35.94 41.16 13.48
N GLY A 9 -35.07 42.12 13.25
CA GLY A 9 -34.05 42.05 12.23
C GLY A 9 -32.78 41.36 12.68
N PRO A 10 -32.42 40.21 12.09
CA PRO A 10 -31.04 39.73 12.14
C PRO A 10 -30.17 40.35 11.05
N SER A 11 -30.74 41.30 10.24
CA SER A 11 -30.07 41.79 9.02
C SER A 11 -28.98 42.85 9.26
N ILE A 12 -29.04 43.55 10.40
CA ILE A 12 -28.09 44.65 10.69
C ILE A 12 -26.74 44.10 11.19
N PHE A 13 -26.72 42.98 11.87
CA PHE A 13 -25.46 42.35 12.33
C PHE A 13 -24.69 41.73 11.20
N LEU A 14 -25.33 41.22 10.17
CA LEU A 14 -24.71 40.64 8.99
C LEU A 14 -24.04 41.71 8.09
N LEU A 15 -24.63 42.92 8.05
CA LEU A 15 -24.06 44.02 7.26
C LEU A 15 -22.83 44.66 7.91
N LEU A 16 -22.71 44.62 9.24
CA LEU A 16 -21.56 45.12 9.97
C LEU A 16 -20.32 44.23 9.84
N LEU A 17 -20.51 42.93 9.58
CA LEU A 17 -19.40 42.00 9.33
C LEU A 17 -18.71 42.22 7.98
N PHE A 18 -19.40 42.83 7.00
CA PHE A 18 -18.81 43.18 5.70
C PHE A 18 -18.08 44.52 5.68
N LEU A 19 -18.13 45.28 6.77
CA LEU A 19 -17.48 46.60 6.89
C LEU A 19 -16.20 46.56 7.73
N LEU A 20 -15.78 45.38 8.19
CA LEU A 20 -14.45 45.25 8.73
C LEU A 20 -13.46 45.34 7.55
N PRO A 21 -12.63 46.40 7.45
CA PRO A 21 -11.57 46.40 6.49
C PRO A 21 -10.69 45.20 6.86
N GLY A 22 -10.72 44.15 6.06
CA GLY A 22 -9.68 43.14 6.11
C GLY A 22 -8.42 43.88 5.71
N ASP A 23 -7.56 44.19 6.67
CA ASP A 23 -6.21 44.61 6.39
C ASP A 23 -5.47 43.45 5.70
N THR A 24 -5.78 43.26 4.43
CA THR A 24 -4.94 42.52 3.52
C THR A 24 -3.80 43.43 3.10
N SER A 25 -2.98 43.85 4.03
CA SER A 25 -1.67 44.38 3.69
C SER A 25 -0.94 43.28 2.92
N PRO A 26 -0.55 43.47 1.68
CA PRO A 26 0.28 42.49 1.00
C PRO A 26 1.53 42.32 1.84
N THR A 27 1.74 41.13 2.40
CA THR A 27 2.97 40.86 3.14
C THR A 27 4.13 41.00 2.17
N THR A 28 4.92 42.04 2.33
CA THR A 28 6.13 42.32 1.54
C THR A 28 7.32 41.50 2.04
N GLU A 29 7.11 40.67 3.06
CA GLU A 29 8.16 39.84 3.61
C GLU A 29 8.39 38.58 2.75
N PRO A 30 9.65 38.18 2.59
CA PRO A 30 9.99 36.95 1.88
C PRO A 30 9.29 35.73 2.50
N GLN A 31 8.64 34.96 1.62
CA GLN A 31 7.91 33.76 2.02
C GLN A 31 8.48 32.53 1.34
N TYR A 32 8.40 31.39 2.00
CA TYR A 32 8.81 30.12 1.44
C TYR A 32 7.77 29.05 1.69
N MET A 33 7.69 28.11 0.75
CA MET A 33 6.86 26.91 0.86
C MET A 33 7.66 25.70 0.37
N VAL A 34 7.63 24.63 1.13
CA VAL A 34 8.25 23.34 0.76
C VAL A 34 7.17 22.28 0.70
N LEU A 35 7.00 21.69 -0.48
CA LEU A 35 6.07 20.60 -0.74
C LEU A 35 6.87 19.32 -0.95
N VAL A 36 6.61 18.34 -0.12
CA VAL A 36 7.20 17.00 -0.19
C VAL A 36 6.13 15.98 0.18
N PRO A 37 6.08 14.80 -0.45
CA PRO A 37 5.18 13.74 -0.03
C PRO A 37 5.42 13.37 1.44
N PHE A 38 4.36 13.21 2.20
CA PHE A 38 4.46 12.71 3.58
C PHE A 38 4.99 11.28 3.63
N LEU A 39 4.64 10.47 2.61
CA LEU A 39 5.07 9.10 2.42
C LEU A 39 5.86 9.00 1.11
N ILE A 40 7.12 8.62 1.20
CA ILE A 40 8.04 8.39 0.08
C ILE A 40 8.12 6.90 -0.18
N HIS A 41 7.92 6.47 -1.43
CA HIS A 41 8.11 5.09 -1.84
C HIS A 41 9.54 4.87 -2.35
N THR A 42 10.16 3.79 -1.92
CA THR A 42 11.51 3.43 -2.39
C THR A 42 11.46 2.97 -3.85
N ASN A 43 12.55 3.21 -4.59
CA ASN A 43 12.71 2.86 -6.01
C ASN A 43 11.73 3.52 -6.98
N GLY A 44 10.79 4.34 -6.48
CA GLY A 44 9.90 5.17 -7.29
C GLY A 44 10.41 6.59 -7.46
N PRO A 45 10.00 7.31 -8.53
CA PRO A 45 10.30 8.73 -8.67
C PRO A 45 9.40 9.56 -7.78
N GLU A 46 9.98 10.26 -6.84
CA GLU A 46 9.31 11.23 -5.98
C GLU A 46 9.77 12.65 -6.34
N LYS A 47 9.03 13.67 -5.88
CA LYS A 47 9.36 15.07 -6.16
C LYS A 47 9.33 15.91 -4.90
N VAL A 48 10.30 16.80 -4.77
CA VAL A 48 10.27 17.92 -3.83
C VAL A 48 10.10 19.21 -4.60
N CYS A 49 9.12 20.04 -4.20
CA CYS A 49 8.92 21.35 -4.79
C CYS A 49 9.17 22.43 -3.74
N ILE A 50 9.90 23.47 -4.11
CA ILE A 50 10.22 24.60 -3.25
C ILE A 50 9.77 25.86 -3.98
N GLN A 51 9.03 26.70 -3.27
CA GLN A 51 8.57 27.99 -3.72
C GLN A 51 9.13 29.07 -2.79
N LEU A 52 9.74 30.08 -3.38
CA LEU A 52 10.19 31.31 -2.74
C LEU A 52 9.48 32.48 -3.38
N THR A 53 8.86 33.34 -2.59
CA THR A 53 8.11 34.51 -3.07
C THR A 53 8.51 35.77 -2.31
N HIS A 54 8.35 36.91 -2.95
CA HIS A 54 8.68 38.25 -2.39
C HIS A 54 10.15 38.37 -1.98
N LEU A 55 11.04 37.77 -2.78
CA LEU A 55 12.49 37.94 -2.58
C LEU A 55 12.89 39.37 -2.83
N ASN A 56 13.59 39.97 -1.86
CA ASN A 56 14.14 41.33 -1.92
C ASN A 56 15.67 41.36 -1.97
N GLU A 57 16.31 40.21 -1.97
CA GLU A 57 17.75 40.02 -2.04
C GLU A 57 18.10 38.70 -2.76
N SER A 58 19.35 38.58 -3.18
CA SER A 58 19.87 37.36 -3.75
C SER A 58 20.01 36.28 -2.65
N VAL A 59 19.39 35.11 -2.85
CA VAL A 59 19.43 34.00 -1.88
C VAL A 59 20.00 32.75 -2.51
N THR A 60 20.68 31.96 -1.70
CA THR A 60 21.15 30.62 -2.05
C THR A 60 20.20 29.60 -1.45
N LEU A 61 19.64 28.72 -2.30
CA LEU A 61 18.73 27.64 -1.93
C LEU A 61 19.45 26.30 -2.00
N SER A 62 19.42 25.54 -0.92
CA SER A 62 19.86 24.15 -0.90
C SER A 62 18.83 23.26 -0.21
N ALA A 63 18.74 21.98 -0.65
CA ALA A 63 17.88 20.98 -0.05
C ALA A 63 18.63 19.65 0.03
N THR A 64 18.63 19.06 1.22
CA THR A 64 19.33 17.80 1.51
C THR A 64 18.36 16.81 2.12
N LEU A 65 18.38 15.58 1.62
CA LEU A 65 17.66 14.44 2.18
C LEU A 65 18.65 13.54 2.94
N GLU A 66 18.38 13.34 4.21
CA GLU A 66 19.09 12.41 5.08
C GLU A 66 18.26 11.12 5.21
N TYR A 67 18.80 10.00 4.76
CA TYR A 67 18.13 8.70 4.81
C TYR A 67 19.14 7.57 4.94
N ALA A 68 18.86 6.61 5.82
CA ALA A 68 19.72 5.43 6.09
C ALA A 68 21.18 5.77 6.42
N GLY A 69 21.42 6.93 7.09
CA GLY A 69 22.74 7.39 7.43
C GLY A 69 23.49 8.11 6.30
N GLU A 70 22.86 8.25 5.14
CA GLU A 70 23.42 9.00 4.01
C GLU A 70 22.75 10.36 3.84
N ASN A 71 23.54 11.37 3.47
CA ASN A 71 23.08 12.69 3.12
C ASN A 71 23.13 12.86 1.60
N ARG A 72 21.98 13.07 0.98
CA ARG A 72 21.85 13.28 -0.46
C ARG A 72 21.41 14.71 -0.75
N SER A 73 22.22 15.46 -1.49
CA SER A 73 21.82 16.77 -1.98
C SER A 73 20.78 16.61 -3.10
N LEU A 74 19.59 17.18 -2.91
CA LEU A 74 18.53 17.25 -3.90
C LEU A 74 18.61 18.53 -4.72
N ILE A 75 18.95 19.64 -4.06
CA ILE A 75 19.19 20.95 -4.67
C ILE A 75 20.49 21.46 -4.06
N ALA A 76 21.46 21.69 -4.93
CA ALA A 76 22.76 22.23 -4.54
C ALA A 76 22.82 23.71 -4.92
N ASP A 77 22.95 24.57 -3.92
CA ASP A 77 23.33 25.99 -3.97
C ASP A 77 22.82 26.77 -5.20
N VAL A 78 21.52 26.73 -5.42
CA VAL A 78 20.86 27.50 -6.48
C VAL A 78 20.72 28.95 -6.02
N VAL A 79 21.38 29.86 -6.71
CA VAL A 79 21.26 31.28 -6.43
C VAL A 79 20.09 31.88 -7.20
N SER A 80 19.25 32.65 -6.51
CA SER A 80 18.14 33.36 -7.13
C SER A 80 17.97 34.77 -6.55
N GLU A 81 17.70 35.72 -7.45
CA GLU A 81 17.36 37.10 -7.12
C GLU A 81 15.86 37.39 -7.30
N LYS A 82 15.13 36.44 -7.84
CA LYS A 82 13.70 36.54 -8.14
C LYS A 82 12.94 35.38 -7.53
N ASP A 83 11.65 35.53 -7.45
CA ASP A 83 10.74 34.49 -7.05
C ASP A 83 11.00 33.17 -7.80
N VAL A 84 11.05 32.05 -7.06
CA VAL A 84 11.40 30.74 -7.58
C VAL A 84 10.31 29.75 -7.24
N PHE A 85 9.94 28.95 -8.24
CA PHE A 85 9.24 27.69 -8.05
C PHE A 85 10.03 26.58 -8.75
N LYS A 86 10.57 25.66 -7.96
CA LYS A 86 11.41 24.58 -8.48
C LYS A 86 10.97 23.23 -7.91
N CYS A 87 10.70 22.27 -8.80
CA CYS A 87 10.46 20.87 -8.45
C CYS A 87 11.63 20.03 -8.93
N VAL A 88 12.15 19.18 -8.05
CA VAL A 88 13.26 18.28 -8.35
C VAL A 88 12.81 16.85 -8.10
N PRO A 89 12.92 15.96 -9.10
CA PRO A 89 12.68 14.54 -8.89
C PRO A 89 13.85 13.90 -8.15
N PHE A 90 13.54 12.94 -7.30
CA PHE A 90 14.51 12.11 -6.60
C PHE A 90 14.01 10.70 -6.40
N THR A 91 14.89 9.75 -6.10
CA THR A 91 14.57 8.38 -5.77
C THR A 91 15.25 8.00 -4.46
N VAL A 92 14.61 7.18 -3.67
CA VAL A 92 15.16 6.65 -2.41
C VAL A 92 15.37 5.15 -2.54
N PRO A 93 16.57 4.61 -2.28
CA PRO A 93 16.82 3.18 -2.36
C PRO A 93 16.13 2.44 -1.19
N LYS A 94 15.88 1.13 -1.37
CA LYS A 94 15.41 0.29 -0.28
C LYS A 94 16.44 0.23 0.85
N SER A 95 15.94 0.26 2.09
CA SER A 95 16.76 0.06 3.28
C SER A 95 16.04 -0.84 4.27
N SER A 96 16.77 -1.75 4.88
CA SER A 96 16.25 -2.62 5.94
C SER A 96 16.18 -1.93 7.31
N SER A 97 16.88 -0.81 7.48
CA SER A 97 17.11 -0.21 8.80
C SER A 97 16.36 1.09 9.05
N SER A 98 15.73 1.71 8.05
CA SER A 98 15.14 3.02 8.21
C SER A 98 13.77 3.13 7.56
N SER A 99 12.80 3.62 8.31
CA SER A 99 11.44 3.94 7.84
C SER A 99 11.18 5.44 7.79
N ALA A 100 12.18 6.28 8.14
CA ALA A 100 12.05 7.73 8.14
C ALA A 100 13.26 8.38 7.47
N ALA A 101 13.01 9.48 6.77
CA ALA A 101 14.02 10.37 6.22
C ALA A 101 13.81 11.78 6.76
N PHE A 102 14.85 12.60 6.70
CA PHE A 102 14.76 14.00 7.09
C PHE A 102 15.12 14.88 5.89
N LEU A 103 14.17 15.73 5.49
CA LEU A 103 14.41 16.75 4.50
C LEU A 103 14.81 18.03 5.21
N THR A 104 16.01 18.54 4.89
CA THR A 104 16.49 19.83 5.36
C THR A 104 16.54 20.78 4.18
N VAL A 105 15.86 21.91 4.31
CA VAL A 105 15.91 23.02 3.33
C VAL A 105 16.56 24.21 4.00
N LEU A 106 17.54 24.79 3.33
CA LEU A 106 18.26 25.98 3.74
C LEU A 106 18.17 27.02 2.66
N VAL A 107 17.70 28.21 3.03
CA VAL A 107 17.73 29.43 2.20
C VAL A 107 18.60 30.44 2.92
N LYS A 108 19.63 30.96 2.26
CA LYS A 108 20.56 31.89 2.86
C LYS A 108 20.80 33.08 1.93
N GLY A 109 20.56 34.27 2.44
CA GLY A 109 20.88 35.54 1.82
C GLY A 109 21.77 36.40 2.71
N PRO A 110 22.08 37.64 2.32
CA PRO A 110 22.82 38.61 3.14
C PRO A 110 22.12 38.91 4.48
N THR A 111 20.80 39.08 4.47
CA THR A 111 20.00 39.41 5.66
C THR A 111 18.99 38.33 6.00
N LEU A 112 18.63 37.47 5.05
CA LEU A 112 17.66 36.38 5.21
C LEU A 112 18.38 35.06 5.47
N GLU A 113 18.07 34.40 6.57
CA GLU A 113 18.43 32.99 6.78
C GLU A 113 17.22 32.21 7.25
N PHE A 114 16.94 31.16 6.53
CA PHE A 114 15.84 30.27 6.87
C PHE A 114 16.29 28.82 6.75
N ARG A 115 16.00 28.04 7.79
CA ARG A 115 16.28 26.60 7.84
C ARG A 115 15.05 25.84 8.31
N SER A 116 14.64 24.87 7.53
CA SER A 116 13.55 23.95 7.91
C SER A 116 14.03 22.51 7.79
N ARG A 117 13.77 21.72 8.83
CA ARG A 117 13.99 20.27 8.83
C ARG A 117 12.67 19.58 9.13
N LYS A 118 12.23 18.69 8.24
CA LYS A 118 10.99 17.92 8.35
C LYS A 118 11.28 16.44 8.20
N SER A 119 10.62 15.63 9.03
CA SER A 119 10.62 14.18 8.88
C SER A 119 9.57 13.76 7.86
N VAL A 120 9.91 12.80 7.02
CA VAL A 120 9.03 12.16 6.06
C VAL A 120 9.14 10.65 6.24
N LEU A 121 8.03 9.93 6.08
CA LEU A 121 8.03 8.49 6.17
C LEU A 121 8.56 7.89 4.86
N VAL A 122 9.34 6.82 4.97
CA VAL A 122 9.80 6.04 3.82
C VAL A 122 9.22 4.65 3.92
N LYS A 123 8.51 4.24 2.89
CA LYS A 123 7.93 2.90 2.77
C LYS A 123 8.67 2.16 1.65
N ASN A 124 9.18 0.98 1.97
CA ASN A 124 9.71 0.11 0.94
C ASN A 124 8.58 -0.29 -0.01
N SER A 125 8.76 -0.02 -1.29
CA SER A 125 7.90 -0.56 -2.33
C SER A 125 8.00 -2.08 -2.32
N GLU A 126 6.90 -2.75 -2.08
CA GLU A 126 6.79 -4.20 -2.12
C GLU A 126 5.86 -4.59 -3.26
N SER A 127 6.28 -5.61 -3.99
CA SER A 127 5.42 -6.20 -5.01
C SER A 127 4.19 -6.86 -4.38
N LEU A 128 3.07 -6.75 -5.07
CA LEU A 128 1.85 -7.49 -4.79
C LEU A 128 1.93 -8.83 -5.50
N VAL A 129 2.17 -9.89 -4.73
CA VAL A 129 2.29 -11.26 -5.27
C VAL A 129 1.02 -12.03 -4.99
N PHE A 130 0.48 -12.68 -6.01
CA PHE A 130 -0.71 -13.52 -5.94
C PHE A 130 -0.38 -14.92 -6.44
N VAL A 131 -0.92 -15.93 -5.76
CA VAL A 131 -0.91 -17.31 -6.20
C VAL A 131 -2.35 -17.74 -6.46
N GLN A 132 -2.59 -18.37 -7.59
CA GLN A 132 -3.91 -18.86 -7.94
C GLN A 132 -3.79 -20.27 -8.53
N THR A 133 -4.54 -21.21 -7.97
CA THR A 133 -4.72 -22.56 -8.48
C THR A 133 -5.86 -22.62 -9.50
N ASP A 134 -5.83 -23.56 -10.45
CA ASP A 134 -6.92 -23.79 -11.42
C ASP A 134 -8.18 -24.35 -10.74
N LYS A 135 -8.03 -25.00 -9.58
CA LYS A 135 -9.13 -25.54 -8.77
C LYS A 135 -8.88 -25.30 -7.28
N PRO A 136 -9.92 -25.13 -6.47
CA PRO A 136 -9.78 -25.07 -5.02
C PRO A 136 -9.61 -26.45 -4.38
N VAL A 137 -10.10 -27.54 -5.05
CA VAL A 137 -10.09 -28.92 -4.55
C VAL A 137 -9.58 -29.85 -5.64
N TYR A 138 -8.68 -30.74 -5.30
CA TYR A 138 -8.08 -31.76 -6.16
C TYR A 138 -8.34 -33.17 -5.63
N LYS A 139 -8.35 -34.13 -6.55
CA LYS A 139 -8.39 -35.56 -6.23
C LYS A 139 -6.99 -36.16 -6.23
N PRO A 140 -6.78 -37.29 -5.51
CA PRO A 140 -5.58 -38.08 -5.65
C PRO A 140 -5.19 -38.36 -7.09
N GLY A 141 -3.89 -38.31 -7.40
CA GLY A 141 -3.36 -38.54 -8.74
C GLY A 141 -3.55 -37.38 -9.74
N GLN A 142 -4.25 -36.31 -9.37
CA GLN A 142 -4.35 -35.14 -10.26
C GLN A 142 -3.09 -34.27 -10.20
N THR A 143 -2.91 -33.45 -11.22
CA THR A 143 -1.87 -32.43 -11.23
C THR A 143 -2.47 -31.09 -10.80
N VAL A 144 -1.90 -30.48 -9.78
CA VAL A 144 -2.21 -29.12 -9.34
C VAL A 144 -1.52 -28.15 -10.29
N LEU A 145 -2.29 -27.35 -10.99
CA LEU A 145 -1.80 -26.25 -11.83
C LEU A 145 -2.00 -24.95 -11.08
N PHE A 146 -0.97 -24.13 -11.01
CA PHE A 146 -1.07 -22.81 -10.40
C PHE A 146 -0.21 -21.79 -11.09
N ARG A 147 -0.59 -20.54 -10.95
CA ARG A 147 0.16 -19.39 -11.44
C ARG A 147 0.55 -18.47 -10.31
N ILE A 148 1.70 -17.84 -10.46
CA ILE A 148 2.20 -16.79 -9.59
C ILE A 148 2.21 -15.52 -10.42
N VAL A 149 1.61 -14.46 -9.89
CA VAL A 149 1.53 -13.13 -10.52
C VAL A 149 2.16 -12.13 -9.59
N SER A 150 3.01 -11.26 -10.12
CA SER A 150 3.58 -10.14 -9.39
C SER A 150 3.22 -8.82 -10.07
N LEU A 151 2.78 -7.87 -9.27
CA LEU A 151 2.38 -6.53 -9.70
C LEU A 151 3.07 -5.48 -8.82
N ASP A 152 3.31 -4.30 -9.38
CA ASP A 152 3.68 -3.12 -8.62
C ASP A 152 2.46 -2.49 -7.91
N GLU A 153 2.67 -1.38 -7.21
CA GLU A 153 1.61 -0.65 -6.51
C GLU A 153 0.57 -0.02 -7.46
N ASP A 154 0.93 0.17 -8.74
CA ASP A 154 0.04 0.65 -9.81
C ASP A 154 -0.65 -0.49 -10.58
N PHE A 155 -0.55 -1.74 -10.08
CA PHE A 155 -1.08 -2.95 -10.71
C PHE A 155 -0.46 -3.29 -12.08
N ARG A 156 0.77 -2.83 -12.35
CA ARG A 156 1.50 -3.20 -13.56
C ARG A 156 2.28 -4.49 -13.34
N PRO A 157 2.41 -5.35 -14.35
CA PRO A 157 3.20 -6.57 -14.26
C PRO A 157 4.66 -6.28 -13.89
N LEU A 158 5.15 -6.99 -12.86
CA LEU A 158 6.51 -6.84 -12.36
C LEU A 158 7.28 -8.15 -12.54
N ASN A 159 8.37 -8.09 -13.30
CA ASN A 159 9.27 -9.23 -13.43
C ASN A 159 10.12 -9.35 -12.16
N GLU A 160 9.88 -10.42 -11.41
CA GLU A 160 10.60 -10.77 -10.20
C GLU A 160 11.18 -12.16 -10.30
N LYS A 161 12.15 -12.41 -9.43
CA LYS A 161 12.74 -13.72 -9.22
C LYS A 161 12.48 -14.14 -7.78
N PHE A 162 11.91 -15.33 -7.61
CA PHE A 162 11.71 -15.93 -6.30
C PHE A 162 12.77 -16.98 -6.05
N ALA A 163 13.54 -16.83 -4.98
CA ALA A 163 14.58 -17.79 -4.63
C ALA A 163 14.01 -19.19 -4.38
N LEU A 164 12.78 -19.26 -3.84
CA LEU A 164 12.14 -20.50 -3.50
C LEU A 164 10.61 -20.43 -3.59
N VAL A 165 10.04 -21.41 -4.28
CA VAL A 165 8.60 -21.73 -4.28
C VAL A 165 8.45 -23.18 -3.84
N PHE A 166 7.56 -23.49 -2.93
CA PHE A 166 7.42 -24.88 -2.46
C PHE A 166 5.99 -25.21 -2.02
N ILE A 167 5.70 -26.51 -1.97
CA ILE A 167 4.42 -27.05 -1.51
C ILE A 167 4.60 -27.62 -0.11
N LYS A 168 3.71 -27.25 0.81
CA LYS A 168 3.54 -27.89 2.12
C LYS A 168 2.33 -28.83 2.08
N ASP A 169 2.47 -30.02 2.65
CA ASP A 169 1.38 -30.95 2.90
C ASP A 169 0.54 -30.53 4.13
N PRO A 170 -0.58 -31.25 4.45
CA PRO A 170 -1.39 -30.95 5.64
C PRO A 170 -0.62 -31.09 6.97
N GLN A 171 0.47 -31.84 7.00
CA GLN A 171 1.37 -32.00 8.16
C GLN A 171 2.47 -30.92 8.21
N ARG A 172 2.42 -29.93 7.27
CA ARG A 172 3.40 -28.85 7.09
C ARG A 172 4.78 -29.28 6.62
N ASN A 173 4.92 -30.51 6.11
CA ASN A 173 6.16 -30.94 5.47
C ASN A 173 6.27 -30.32 4.08
N ARG A 174 7.51 -29.99 3.71
CA ARG A 174 7.81 -29.56 2.34
C ARG A 174 7.89 -30.79 1.44
N VAL A 175 6.91 -30.97 0.55
CA VAL A 175 6.83 -32.15 -0.31
C VAL A 175 7.33 -31.91 -1.73
N TYR A 176 7.42 -30.64 -2.15
CA TYR A 176 7.94 -30.26 -3.47
C TYR A 176 8.49 -28.86 -3.47
N GLN A 177 9.46 -28.53 -4.37
CA GLN A 177 10.03 -27.20 -4.44
C GLN A 177 10.59 -26.86 -5.82
N TRP A 178 10.54 -25.57 -6.15
CA TRP A 178 11.22 -24.95 -7.30
C TRP A 178 12.18 -23.89 -6.74
N ARG A 179 13.34 -23.77 -7.35
CA ARG A 179 14.32 -22.74 -7.03
C ARG A 179 14.47 -21.80 -8.20
N GLU A 180 14.86 -20.56 -7.91
CA GLU A 180 15.18 -19.56 -8.91
C GLU A 180 14.03 -19.39 -9.92
N VAL A 181 12.80 -19.22 -9.42
CA VAL A 181 11.59 -19.06 -10.23
C VAL A 181 11.52 -17.65 -10.76
N GLU A 182 11.63 -17.49 -12.08
CA GLU A 182 11.56 -16.21 -12.77
C GLU A 182 10.16 -15.98 -13.34
N LEU A 183 9.67 -14.73 -13.23
CA LEU A 183 8.45 -14.29 -13.84
C LEU A 183 8.75 -13.60 -15.17
N ASN A 184 7.99 -13.92 -16.19
CA ASN A 184 8.04 -13.29 -17.50
C ASN A 184 6.72 -12.56 -17.76
N GLY A 185 6.79 -11.24 -17.98
CA GLY A 185 5.58 -10.41 -18.06
C GLY A 185 4.78 -10.40 -16.75
N GLY A 186 5.48 -10.52 -15.60
CA GLY A 186 4.84 -10.51 -14.27
C GLY A 186 4.13 -11.82 -13.91
N LEU A 187 4.32 -12.91 -14.66
CA LEU A 187 3.59 -14.17 -14.47
C LEU A 187 4.49 -15.39 -14.70
N THR A 188 4.27 -16.45 -13.94
CA THR A 188 4.79 -17.80 -14.21
C THR A 188 3.74 -18.84 -13.87
N GLN A 189 3.79 -20.00 -14.55
CA GLN A 189 2.93 -21.16 -14.29
C GLN A 189 3.77 -22.34 -13.87
N LEU A 190 3.31 -23.01 -12.82
CA LEU A 190 3.95 -24.19 -12.26
C LEU A 190 2.93 -25.33 -12.11
N SER A 191 3.44 -26.57 -12.01
CA SER A 191 2.60 -27.74 -11.85
C SER A 191 3.18 -28.68 -10.81
N PHE A 192 2.31 -29.21 -9.95
CA PHE A 192 2.66 -30.17 -8.92
C PHE A 192 1.81 -31.44 -9.07
N PRO A 193 2.41 -32.60 -9.42
CA PRO A 193 1.65 -33.85 -9.49
C PRO A 193 1.40 -34.41 -8.11
N LEU A 194 0.15 -34.67 -7.78
CA LEU A 194 -0.23 -35.41 -6.57
C LEU A 194 0.03 -36.91 -6.80
N THR A 195 0.47 -37.59 -5.75
CA THR A 195 0.58 -39.06 -5.76
C THR A 195 -0.79 -39.71 -5.85
N SER A 196 -0.84 -41.02 -6.10
CA SER A 196 -2.11 -41.80 -6.08
C SER A 196 -2.74 -41.86 -4.68
N GLU A 197 -1.93 -41.75 -3.64
CA GLU A 197 -2.34 -41.80 -2.24
C GLU A 197 -1.73 -40.62 -1.47
N PRO A 198 -2.23 -39.39 -1.71
CA PRO A 198 -1.72 -38.22 -0.98
C PRO A 198 -2.36 -38.14 0.40
N ILE A 199 -1.69 -37.47 1.33
CA ILE A 199 -2.32 -37.09 2.59
C ILE A 199 -3.48 -36.15 2.27
N GLN A 200 -4.70 -36.51 2.69
CA GLN A 200 -5.88 -35.66 2.48
C GLN A 200 -5.86 -34.45 3.41
N GLY A 201 -6.38 -33.33 2.92
CA GLY A 201 -6.47 -32.09 3.68
C GLY A 201 -5.93 -30.88 2.92
N THR A 202 -5.56 -29.86 3.67
CA THR A 202 -5.14 -28.56 3.12
C THR A 202 -3.66 -28.55 2.83
N TYR A 203 -3.32 -28.30 1.58
CA TYR A 203 -1.96 -28.03 1.08
C TYR A 203 -1.77 -26.53 0.91
N ASN A 204 -0.51 -26.08 1.00
CA ASN A 204 -0.15 -24.70 0.80
C ASN A 204 0.94 -24.56 -0.25
N VAL A 205 0.70 -23.71 -1.25
CA VAL A 205 1.74 -23.16 -2.11
C VAL A 205 2.38 -22.00 -1.35
N VAL A 206 3.68 -22.06 -1.14
CA VAL A 206 4.44 -21.02 -0.43
C VAL A 206 5.43 -20.38 -1.39
N VAL A 207 5.35 -19.07 -1.53
CA VAL A 207 6.28 -18.25 -2.31
C VAL A 207 7.13 -17.44 -1.36
N GLN A 208 8.44 -17.64 -1.38
CA GLN A 208 9.39 -16.90 -0.57
C GLN A 208 10.00 -15.75 -1.38
N LYS A 209 9.72 -14.52 -0.93
CA LYS A 209 10.32 -13.31 -1.49
C LYS A 209 11.78 -13.17 -1.05
N GLU A 210 12.57 -12.39 -1.78
CA GLU A 210 13.94 -12.04 -1.38
C GLU A 210 14.00 -11.30 -0.02
N SER A 211 12.96 -10.57 0.34
CA SER A 211 12.82 -9.94 1.66
C SER A 211 12.71 -10.94 2.82
N GLY A 212 12.57 -12.24 2.53
CA GLY A 212 12.30 -13.29 3.52
C GLY A 212 10.83 -13.46 3.86
N THR A 213 9.95 -12.60 3.34
CA THR A 213 8.50 -12.71 3.54
C THR A 213 7.95 -13.89 2.75
N ASN A 214 7.11 -14.69 3.39
CA ASN A 214 6.42 -15.82 2.75
C ASN A 214 4.97 -15.44 2.45
N LEU A 215 4.54 -15.77 1.23
CA LEU A 215 3.14 -15.73 0.82
C LEU A 215 2.63 -17.16 0.72
N GLU A 216 1.46 -17.45 1.28
CA GLU A 216 0.86 -18.78 1.25
C GLU A 216 -0.51 -18.74 0.56
N HIS A 217 -0.77 -19.73 -0.30
CA HIS A 217 -2.05 -19.95 -0.94
C HIS A 217 -2.49 -21.42 -0.72
N SER A 218 -3.71 -21.62 -0.22
CA SER A 218 -4.20 -22.94 0.16
C SER A 218 -5.06 -23.57 -0.93
N PHE A 219 -4.96 -24.90 -1.07
CA PHE A 219 -5.88 -25.72 -1.82
C PHE A 219 -6.14 -27.04 -1.05
N SER A 220 -7.28 -27.68 -1.33
CA SER A 220 -7.65 -28.94 -0.66
C SER A 220 -7.37 -30.15 -1.55
N VAL A 221 -6.98 -31.25 -0.92
CA VAL A 221 -6.92 -32.58 -1.53
C VAL A 221 -7.89 -33.48 -0.82
N GLU A 222 -8.92 -33.95 -1.54
CA GLU A 222 -10.03 -34.72 -0.97
C GLU A 222 -10.37 -35.88 -1.92
N GLU A 223 -10.67 -37.03 -1.34
CA GLU A 223 -11.30 -38.12 -2.05
C GLU A 223 -12.80 -37.99 -1.85
N TYR A 224 -13.57 -37.90 -2.95
CA TYR A 224 -15.02 -37.99 -2.84
C TYR A 224 -15.37 -39.38 -2.28
N GLY A 225 -15.81 -39.43 -1.03
CA GLY A 225 -16.46 -40.61 -0.53
C GLY A 225 -17.60 -40.99 -1.48
N LYS A 226 -17.72 -42.24 -1.88
CA LYS A 226 -18.97 -42.75 -2.45
C LYS A 226 -20.09 -42.24 -1.57
N GLU A 227 -21.03 -41.50 -2.17
CA GLU A 227 -22.25 -41.11 -1.46
C GLU A 227 -22.74 -42.38 -0.73
N GLY A 228 -22.67 -42.34 0.62
CA GLY A 228 -23.20 -43.38 1.40
C GLY A 228 -24.65 -43.55 1.00
N SER A 229 -24.98 -44.71 0.43
CA SER A 229 -26.35 -45.08 0.16
C SER A 229 -27.12 -44.85 1.45
N HIS A 230 -27.84 -43.73 1.53
CA HIS A 230 -28.89 -43.59 2.52
C HIS A 230 -29.89 -44.69 2.21
N SER A 231 -29.73 -45.83 2.90
CA SER A 231 -30.74 -46.82 2.98
C SER A 231 -31.97 -46.13 3.60
N CYS A 232 -32.92 -45.79 2.76
CA CYS A 232 -34.26 -45.43 3.16
C CYS A 232 -34.83 -46.68 3.85
N TRP A 233 -34.69 -46.75 5.14
CA TRP A 233 -35.47 -47.68 5.96
C TRP A 233 -36.93 -47.24 5.89
N GLY A 234 -37.68 -47.89 4.99
CA GLY A 234 -39.11 -47.94 5.01
C GLY A 234 -39.55 -48.61 6.31
N GLY A 235 -39.93 -47.84 7.29
CA GLY A 235 -40.47 -48.30 8.57
C GLY A 235 -41.93 -47.91 8.66
N GLY A 236 -42.75 -48.88 8.40
CA GLY A 236 -44.05 -49.24 8.93
C GLY A 236 -44.97 -48.16 9.52
N VAL A 237 -46.10 -48.07 8.89
CA VAL A 237 -47.35 -47.53 9.40
C VAL A 237 -47.64 -48.09 10.79
N GLY A 238 -47.72 -47.23 11.78
CA GLY A 238 -48.20 -47.53 13.16
C GLY A 238 -49.17 -46.43 13.59
N SER A 239 -50.41 -46.57 13.18
CA SER A 239 -51.54 -45.81 13.71
C SER A 239 -51.70 -46.11 15.23
N ARG A 240 -51.71 -45.07 16.05
CA ARG A 240 -52.50 -45.07 17.30
C ARG A 240 -52.88 -43.65 17.73
N SER A 241 -54.18 -43.49 17.64
CA SER A 241 -55.05 -42.55 18.34
C SER A 241 -54.77 -42.52 19.85
N ASN A 242 -54.76 -41.36 20.50
CA ASN A 242 -55.68 -40.96 21.55
C ASN A 242 -55.21 -39.75 22.36
N ARG A 243 -56.13 -38.80 22.39
CA ARG A 243 -56.77 -38.12 23.53
C ARG A 243 -56.01 -37.07 24.31
N LEU A 244 -56.49 -35.87 24.07
CA LEU A 244 -56.98 -34.86 25.02
C LEU A 244 -56.52 -34.94 26.50
N GLY A 245 -56.11 -33.81 27.03
CA GLY A 245 -56.17 -33.52 28.45
C GLY A 245 -55.41 -32.25 28.84
N PHE A 246 -56.19 -31.16 29.01
CA PHE A 246 -55.97 -29.93 29.76
C PHE A 246 -54.77 -29.02 29.40
#